data_991be81652b1f5297d1e473630a31eda
#
_entry.id   991be81652b1f5297d1e473630a31eda
#
_cell.length_a   1.000
_cell.length_b   1.000
_cell.length_c   1.000
_cell.angle_alpha   90.00
_cell.angle_beta   90.00
_cell.angle_gamma   90.00
#
_symmetry.space_group_name_H-M   'P 1'
#
loop_
_entity.id
_entity.type
_entity.pdbx_description
1 polymer ?
#
loop_
_entity_poly.entity_id
_entity_poly.type
_entity_poly.pdbx_seq_one_letter_code
_entity_poly.pdbx_strand_id
1 'polypeptide(L)'
;MSWTYKQHEIGDITQFPENTFGFVYMTTHKPTGKSYIGKKVLFHNQKKKLGKKELAALTGVVGRRPSYKLVVKESDWMTYYGSQTDIKKLLVEGKKDEFERTILKCVETKKQLTYFEIKYQMLYQVLEKPDEFFNDNILGKFFTKDLADIVFEDLVVERK
;
A
#
# COMPACT_ATOMS: atom_id res chain seq x y z
N MET A 1 2.13 -16.54 -4.52
CA MET A 1 3.55 -16.12 -4.34
C MET A 1 3.67 -15.15 -3.17
N SER A 2 4.70 -15.34 -2.39
CA SER A 2 4.97 -14.51 -1.21
C SER A 2 5.47 -13.12 -1.59
N TRP A 3 5.51 -12.24 -0.61
CA TRP A 3 6.19 -10.96 -0.73
C TRP A 3 7.71 -11.16 -0.65
N THR A 4 8.47 -10.35 -1.37
CA THR A 4 9.94 -10.28 -1.25
C THR A 4 10.34 -8.91 -0.70
N TYR A 5 11.29 -8.90 0.24
CA TYR A 5 11.88 -7.67 0.78
C TYR A 5 13.40 -7.87 0.90
N LYS A 6 14.18 -7.00 0.27
CA LYS A 6 15.65 -7.11 0.24
C LYS A 6 16.13 -8.52 -0.12
N GLN A 7 15.51 -9.11 -1.16
CA GLN A 7 15.80 -10.45 -1.66
C GLN A 7 15.40 -11.62 -0.74
N HIS A 8 14.70 -11.33 0.38
CA HIS A 8 14.19 -12.35 1.29
C HIS A 8 12.68 -12.49 1.15
N GLU A 9 12.21 -13.71 1.20
CA GLU A 9 10.77 -13.98 1.21
C GLU A 9 10.15 -13.63 2.55
N ILE A 10 9.02 -12.93 2.52
CA ILE A 10 8.23 -12.55 3.69
C ILE A 10 6.92 -13.34 3.68
N GLY A 11 6.81 -14.30 4.57
CA GLY A 11 5.61 -15.12 4.73
C GLY A 11 4.92 -14.94 6.08
N ASP A 12 5.50 -14.16 6.98
CA ASP A 12 5.00 -13.95 8.34
C ASP A 12 5.22 -12.51 8.78
N ILE A 13 4.29 -11.99 9.58
CA ILE A 13 4.33 -10.60 10.04
C ILE A 13 5.56 -10.30 10.92
N THR A 14 6.10 -11.30 11.60
CA THR A 14 7.29 -11.13 12.44
C THR A 14 8.57 -10.89 11.64
N GLN A 15 8.55 -11.16 10.34
CA GLN A 15 9.70 -10.94 9.44
C GLN A 15 9.85 -9.50 8.98
N PHE A 16 8.87 -8.64 9.26
CA PHE A 16 9.00 -7.20 9.02
C PHE A 16 9.92 -6.56 10.06
N PRO A 17 10.61 -5.45 9.70
CA PRO A 17 11.32 -4.66 10.69
C PRO A 17 10.44 -4.25 11.85
N GLU A 18 11.01 -4.17 13.04
CA GLU A 18 10.29 -3.75 14.24
C GLU A 18 9.60 -2.40 14.02
N ASN A 19 8.41 -2.24 14.61
CA ASN A 19 7.57 -1.04 14.50
C ASN A 19 7.09 -0.71 13.08
N THR A 20 7.10 -1.63 12.14
CA THR A 20 6.57 -1.39 10.81
C THR A 20 5.06 -1.13 10.86
N PHE A 21 4.65 0.06 10.42
CA PHE A 21 3.25 0.44 10.24
C PHE A 21 2.68 -0.05 8.92
N GLY A 22 3.48 0.04 7.87
CA GLY A 22 3.09 -0.34 6.53
C GLY A 22 4.28 -0.35 5.58
N PHE A 23 4.00 -0.62 4.33
CA PHE A 23 5.04 -0.71 3.31
C PHE A 23 4.57 -0.20 1.94
N VAL A 24 5.51 0.32 1.18
CA VAL A 24 5.35 0.64 -0.24
C VAL A 24 5.82 -0.58 -1.04
N TYR A 25 5.07 -0.94 -2.05
CA TYR A 25 5.31 -2.16 -2.82
C TYR A 25 5.22 -1.93 -4.32
N MET A 26 5.80 -2.87 -5.03
CA MET A 26 5.65 -3.03 -6.48
C MET A 26 5.09 -4.43 -6.76
N THR A 27 3.97 -4.49 -7.47
CA THR A 27 3.41 -5.73 -8.01
C THR A 27 3.67 -5.75 -9.50
N THR A 28 4.30 -6.80 -10.00
CA THR A 28 4.67 -6.93 -11.43
C THR A 28 3.96 -8.13 -12.04
N HIS A 29 3.26 -7.90 -13.15
CA HIS A 29 2.70 -8.95 -13.98
C HIS A 29 3.78 -9.47 -14.93
N LYS A 30 4.32 -10.63 -14.66
CA LYS A 30 5.47 -11.20 -15.36
C LYS A 30 5.26 -11.33 -16.88
N PRO A 31 4.10 -11.82 -17.38
CA PRO A 31 3.92 -11.97 -18.81
C PRO A 31 3.97 -10.67 -19.61
N THR A 32 3.48 -9.57 -19.05
CA THR A 32 3.45 -8.26 -19.72
C THR A 32 4.59 -7.34 -19.29
N GLY A 33 5.23 -7.62 -18.17
CA GLY A 33 6.23 -6.74 -17.55
C GLY A 33 5.64 -5.49 -16.91
N LYS A 34 4.31 -5.31 -16.93
CA LYS A 34 3.66 -4.14 -16.31
C LYS A 34 3.66 -4.24 -14.79
N SER A 35 3.91 -3.12 -14.14
CA SER A 35 4.01 -3.03 -12.69
C SER A 35 3.02 -2.01 -12.12
N TYR A 36 2.75 -2.16 -10.83
CA TYR A 36 1.94 -1.23 -10.05
C TYR A 36 2.67 -0.90 -8.75
N ILE A 37 2.77 0.37 -8.43
CA ILE A 37 3.33 0.84 -7.16
C ILE A 37 2.20 1.36 -6.29
N GLY A 38 2.10 0.80 -5.09
CA GLY A 38 1.10 1.18 -4.11
C GLY A 38 1.62 1.08 -2.69
N LYS A 39 0.72 1.29 -1.75
CA LYS A 39 1.00 1.19 -0.31
C LYS A 39 0.04 0.22 0.36
N LYS A 40 0.50 -0.38 1.44
CA LYS A 40 -0.31 -1.26 2.29
C LYS A 40 0.04 -1.07 3.75
N VAL A 41 -0.98 -0.97 4.58
CA VAL A 41 -0.80 -1.00 6.05
C VAL A 41 -0.74 -2.44 6.52
N LEU A 42 0.05 -2.71 7.56
CA LEU A 42 0.06 -4.01 8.22
C LEU A 42 -1.11 -4.17 9.19
N PHE A 43 -1.46 -3.08 9.88
CA PHE A 43 -2.53 -3.06 10.86
C PHE A 43 -3.46 -1.89 10.62
N HIS A 44 -4.71 -2.05 10.98
CA HIS A 44 -5.68 -0.97 11.02
C HIS A 44 -6.46 -1.00 12.34
N ASN A 45 -6.93 0.17 12.75
CA ASN A 45 -7.79 0.31 13.90
C ASN A 45 -9.25 0.13 13.50
N GLN A 46 -9.95 -0.77 14.18
CA GLN A 46 -11.39 -0.92 14.05
C GLN A 46 -12.09 -0.38 15.28
N LYS A 47 -13.18 0.36 15.07
CA LYS A 47 -14.12 0.69 16.16
C LYS A 47 -15.00 -0.53 16.43
N LYS A 48 -14.96 -1.02 17.66
CA LYS A 48 -15.80 -2.12 18.10
C LYS A 48 -16.74 -1.63 19.19
N LYS A 49 -18.04 -1.90 19.04
CA LYS A 49 -19.03 -1.51 20.05
C LYS A 49 -18.72 -2.18 21.38
N LEU A 50 -18.75 -1.39 22.45
CA LEU A 50 -18.54 -1.90 23.82
C LEU A 50 -19.70 -2.82 24.24
N GLY A 51 -19.37 -4.00 24.77
CA GLY A 51 -20.34 -4.90 25.37
C GLY A 51 -20.80 -4.41 26.74
N LYS A 52 -21.87 -4.99 27.29
CA LYS A 52 -22.43 -4.64 28.60
C LYS A 52 -21.40 -4.73 29.72
N LYS A 53 -20.57 -5.79 29.73
CA LYS A 53 -19.51 -5.98 30.76
C LYS A 53 -18.44 -4.90 30.66
N GLU A 54 -18.06 -4.52 29.47
CA GLU A 54 -17.05 -3.48 29.23
C GLU A 54 -17.56 -2.11 29.65
N LEU A 55 -18.85 -1.78 29.40
CA LEU A 55 -19.49 -0.55 29.85
C LEU A 55 -19.59 -0.50 31.37
N ALA A 56 -19.92 -1.63 32.01
CA ALA A 56 -20.01 -1.72 33.47
C ALA A 56 -18.66 -1.58 34.18
N ALA A 57 -17.56 -1.97 33.51
CA ALA A 57 -16.20 -1.84 34.03
C ALA A 57 -15.63 -0.42 33.95
N LEU A 58 -16.29 0.50 33.23
CA LEU A 58 -15.88 1.91 33.14
C LEU A 58 -16.18 2.63 34.45
N THR A 59 -15.14 2.85 35.26
CA THR A 59 -15.20 3.60 36.49
C THR A 59 -14.33 4.85 36.37
N GLY A 60 -14.76 5.96 36.97
CA GLY A 60 -14.00 7.22 37.00
C GLY A 60 -14.01 8.00 35.67
N VAL A 61 -14.88 7.68 34.73
CA VAL A 61 -15.04 8.44 33.49
C VAL A 61 -15.83 9.73 33.78
N VAL A 62 -15.22 10.88 33.49
CA VAL A 62 -15.86 12.19 33.56
C VAL A 62 -16.41 12.53 32.17
N GLY A 63 -17.70 12.83 32.09
CA GLY A 63 -18.39 13.18 30.86
C GLY A 63 -19.09 11.98 30.18
N ARG A 64 -19.33 12.09 28.88
CA ARG A 64 -20.03 11.05 28.11
C ARG A 64 -19.21 9.76 28.05
N ARG A 65 -19.81 8.63 28.40
CA ARG A 65 -19.16 7.32 28.30
C ARG A 65 -18.90 6.98 26.83
N PRO A 66 -17.70 6.45 26.49
CA PRO A 66 -17.44 6.00 25.14
C PRO A 66 -18.33 4.79 24.77
N SER A 67 -18.86 4.78 23.55
CA SER A 67 -19.69 3.68 23.04
C SER A 67 -18.86 2.63 22.29
N TYR A 68 -17.63 2.97 21.90
CA TYR A 68 -16.76 2.16 21.09
C TYR A 68 -15.36 2.12 21.68
N LYS A 69 -14.65 1.01 21.42
CA LYS A 69 -13.21 0.88 21.66
C LYS A 69 -12.48 0.71 20.32
N LEU A 70 -11.21 1.13 20.29
CA LEU A 70 -10.33 0.86 19.16
C LEU A 70 -9.68 -0.51 19.35
N VAL A 71 -9.82 -1.37 18.33
CA VAL A 71 -9.17 -2.67 18.28
C VAL A 71 -8.20 -2.66 17.11
N VAL A 72 -6.94 -3.01 17.36
CA VAL A 72 -5.94 -3.17 16.31
C VAL A 72 -6.14 -4.53 15.66
N LYS A 73 -6.31 -4.53 14.34
CA LYS A 73 -6.49 -5.74 13.55
C LYS A 73 -5.44 -5.81 12.45
N GLU A 74 -4.85 -6.98 12.25
CA GLU A 74 -3.97 -7.24 11.13
C GLU A 74 -4.76 -7.10 9.81
N SER A 75 -4.16 -6.45 8.81
CA SER A 75 -4.74 -6.28 7.49
C SER A 75 -4.63 -7.57 6.65
N ASP A 76 -5.21 -7.55 5.47
CA ASP A 76 -5.07 -8.63 4.47
C ASP A 76 -3.79 -8.55 3.63
N TRP A 77 -2.71 -7.98 4.19
CA TRP A 77 -1.46 -7.70 3.48
C TRP A 77 -0.89 -8.95 2.78
N MET A 78 -1.03 -10.11 3.40
CA MET A 78 -0.46 -11.36 2.90
C MET A 78 -1.06 -11.80 1.56
N THR A 79 -2.35 -11.56 1.37
CA THR A 79 -3.11 -11.92 0.16
C THR A 79 -3.37 -10.76 -0.80
N TYR A 80 -2.82 -9.59 -0.49
CA TYR A 80 -3.06 -8.36 -1.22
C TYR A 80 -2.12 -8.21 -2.42
N TYR A 81 -2.66 -7.87 -3.58
CA TYR A 81 -1.90 -7.68 -4.84
C TYR A 81 -1.98 -6.26 -5.39
N GLY A 82 -2.86 -5.44 -4.86
CA GLY A 82 -3.13 -4.08 -5.31
C GLY A 82 -4.62 -3.84 -5.49
N SER A 83 -4.99 -2.57 -5.51
CA SER A 83 -6.38 -2.13 -5.66
C SER A 83 -6.78 -1.79 -7.10
N GLN A 84 -5.82 -1.77 -8.01
CA GLN A 84 -6.02 -1.34 -9.38
C GLN A 84 -6.91 -2.35 -10.15
N THR A 85 -7.81 -1.82 -10.99
CA THR A 85 -8.88 -2.59 -11.65
C THR A 85 -8.37 -3.72 -12.55
N ASP A 86 -7.33 -3.46 -13.34
CA ASP A 86 -6.80 -4.47 -14.26
C ASP A 86 -6.11 -5.61 -13.52
N ILE A 87 -5.44 -5.31 -12.41
CA ILE A 87 -4.87 -6.33 -11.53
C ILE A 87 -5.99 -7.20 -10.96
N LYS A 88 -7.06 -6.58 -10.46
CA LYS A 88 -8.20 -7.32 -9.91
C LYS A 88 -8.85 -8.24 -10.96
N LYS A 89 -8.97 -7.81 -12.20
CA LYS A 89 -9.47 -8.64 -13.29
C LYS A 89 -8.61 -9.88 -13.52
N LEU A 90 -7.28 -9.69 -13.57
CA LEU A 90 -6.35 -10.81 -13.74
C LEU A 90 -6.40 -11.80 -12.57
N LEU A 91 -6.58 -11.32 -11.35
CA LEU A 91 -6.73 -12.19 -10.17
C LEU A 91 -8.03 -13.01 -10.22
N VAL A 92 -9.14 -12.41 -10.67
CA VAL A 92 -10.43 -13.12 -10.86
C VAL A 92 -10.30 -14.20 -11.94
N GLU A 93 -9.50 -13.98 -12.97
CA GLU A 93 -9.21 -14.98 -14.02
C GLU A 93 -8.28 -16.12 -13.54
N GLY A 94 -7.88 -16.14 -12.27
CA GLY A 94 -7.01 -17.15 -11.70
C GLY A 94 -5.53 -17.00 -12.03
N LYS A 95 -5.10 -15.81 -12.48
CA LYS A 95 -3.72 -15.52 -12.89
C LYS A 95 -2.82 -15.03 -11.76
N LYS A 96 -3.11 -15.41 -10.54
CA LYS A 96 -2.37 -15.02 -9.34
C LYS A 96 -0.88 -15.36 -9.42
N ASP A 97 -0.54 -16.51 -9.96
CA ASP A 97 0.84 -16.99 -10.05
C ASP A 97 1.67 -16.25 -11.13
N GLU A 98 1.01 -15.43 -11.95
CA GLU A 98 1.69 -14.58 -12.92
C GLU A 98 2.27 -13.29 -12.31
N PHE A 99 1.97 -13.02 -11.04
CA PHE A 99 2.41 -11.81 -10.34
C PHE A 99 3.60 -12.07 -9.43
N GLU A 100 4.51 -11.11 -9.41
CA GLU A 100 5.59 -10.98 -8.45
C GLU A 100 5.34 -9.76 -7.57
N ARG A 101 5.56 -9.89 -6.25
CA ARG A 101 5.32 -8.82 -5.30
C ARG A 101 6.58 -8.48 -4.53
N THR A 102 7.04 -7.24 -4.64
CA THR A 102 8.26 -6.76 -3.98
C THR A 102 7.94 -5.60 -3.05
N ILE A 103 8.43 -5.68 -1.83
CA ILE A 103 8.36 -4.58 -0.87
C ILE A 103 9.55 -3.65 -1.14
N LEU A 104 9.25 -2.38 -1.42
CA LEU A 104 10.25 -1.36 -1.71
C LEU A 104 10.74 -0.66 -0.45
N LYS A 105 9.84 -0.39 0.49
CA LYS A 105 10.14 0.33 1.71
C LYS A 105 9.17 -0.01 2.83
N CYS A 106 9.69 -0.36 4.00
CA CYS A 106 8.91 -0.45 5.24
C CYS A 106 9.00 0.87 6.00
N VAL A 107 7.90 1.32 6.57
CA VAL A 107 7.79 2.61 7.28
C VAL A 107 7.05 2.47 8.59
N GLU A 108 7.26 3.40 9.51
CA GLU A 108 6.71 3.36 10.86
C GLU A 108 5.46 4.23 11.07
N THR A 109 5.16 5.16 10.15
CA THR A 109 4.02 6.07 10.26
C THR A 109 3.19 6.18 8.99
N LYS A 110 1.94 6.58 9.15
CA LYS A 110 1.03 6.83 8.02
C LYS A 110 1.54 7.93 7.09
N LYS A 111 2.12 8.98 7.65
CA LYS A 111 2.70 10.09 6.86
C LYS A 111 3.88 9.64 6.03
N GLN A 112 4.78 8.86 6.62
CA GLN A 112 5.90 8.27 5.90
C GLN A 112 5.41 7.32 4.79
N LEU A 113 4.38 6.54 5.05
CA LEU A 113 3.82 5.62 4.07
C LEU A 113 3.33 6.36 2.82
N THR A 114 2.57 7.43 3.00
CA THR A 114 2.08 8.26 1.89
C THR A 114 3.22 8.97 1.17
N TYR A 115 4.20 9.52 1.92
CA TYR A 115 5.36 10.19 1.35
C TYR A 115 6.17 9.25 0.44
N PHE A 116 6.50 8.06 0.92
CA PHE A 116 7.31 7.12 0.15
C PHE A 116 6.53 6.49 -1.00
N GLU A 117 5.24 6.30 -0.89
CA GLU A 117 4.41 5.89 -2.03
C GLU A 117 4.54 6.88 -3.18
N ILE A 118 4.32 8.17 -2.89
CA ILE A 118 4.44 9.24 -3.89
C ILE A 118 5.86 9.32 -4.44
N LYS A 119 6.86 9.24 -3.56
CA LYS A 119 8.26 9.29 -3.94
C LYS A 119 8.61 8.21 -4.96
N TYR A 120 8.24 6.96 -4.68
CA TYR A 120 8.50 5.85 -5.61
C TYR A 120 7.69 5.98 -6.90
N GLN A 121 6.44 6.39 -6.84
CA GLN A 121 5.62 6.62 -8.03
C GLN A 121 6.22 7.69 -8.94
N MET A 122 6.76 8.76 -8.38
CA MET A 122 7.45 9.80 -9.14
C MET A 122 8.80 9.35 -9.68
N LEU A 123 9.61 8.66 -8.87
CA LEU A 123 10.92 8.14 -9.28
C LEU A 123 10.82 7.15 -10.44
N TYR A 124 9.81 6.28 -10.41
CA TYR A 124 9.56 5.30 -11.47
C TYR A 124 8.75 5.88 -12.64
N GLN A 125 8.31 7.14 -12.54
CA GLN A 125 7.57 7.83 -13.60
C GLN A 125 6.30 7.05 -14.03
N VAL A 126 5.53 6.58 -13.07
CA VAL A 126 4.41 5.66 -13.33
C VAL A 126 3.33 6.23 -14.25
N LEU A 127 3.06 7.56 -14.22
CA LEU A 127 2.10 8.21 -15.11
C LEU A 127 2.68 8.58 -16.46
N GLU A 128 4.00 8.71 -16.56
CA GLU A 128 4.72 9.06 -17.78
C GLU A 128 5.01 7.84 -18.65
N LYS A 129 4.90 6.64 -18.07
CA LYS A 129 5.16 5.36 -18.72
C LYS A 129 3.95 4.42 -18.63
N PRO A 130 2.81 4.78 -19.26
CA PRO A 130 1.57 4.00 -19.13
C PRO A 130 1.65 2.59 -19.73
N ASP A 131 2.61 2.34 -20.63
CA ASP A 131 2.86 1.00 -21.17
C ASP A 131 3.58 0.08 -20.20
N GLU A 132 4.29 0.65 -19.21
CA GLU A 132 5.08 -0.10 -18.23
C GLU A 132 4.39 -0.22 -16.87
N PHE A 133 3.38 0.62 -16.59
CA PHE A 133 2.70 0.68 -15.29
C PHE A 133 1.17 0.60 -15.40
N PHE A 134 0.57 -0.08 -14.44
CA PHE A 134 -0.89 -0.09 -14.25
C PHE A 134 -1.41 1.17 -13.57
N ASN A 135 -0.54 1.93 -12.92
CA ASN A 135 -0.94 3.17 -12.23
C ASN A 135 -1.57 4.14 -13.21
N ASP A 136 -2.76 4.65 -12.88
CA ASP A 136 -3.51 5.62 -13.67
C ASP A 136 -3.63 6.98 -13.00
N ASN A 137 -3.23 7.06 -11.72
CA ASN A 137 -3.25 8.31 -10.96
C ASN A 137 -2.20 8.30 -9.84
N ILE A 138 -1.88 9.50 -9.36
CA ILE A 138 -1.11 9.74 -8.14
C ILE A 138 -1.99 10.58 -7.21
N LEU A 139 -2.26 10.09 -5.99
CA LEU A 139 -3.10 10.73 -4.96
C LEU A 139 -4.54 11.04 -5.40
N GLY A 140 -5.04 10.47 -6.48
CA GLY A 140 -6.33 10.87 -7.03
C GLY A 140 -6.37 12.34 -7.52
N LYS A 141 -5.21 12.96 -7.71
CA LYS A 141 -5.06 14.35 -8.18
C LYS A 141 -4.45 14.46 -9.57
N PHE A 142 -3.46 13.63 -9.84
CA PHE A 142 -2.76 13.59 -11.13
C PHE A 142 -3.13 12.31 -11.85
N PHE A 143 -3.61 12.44 -13.08
CA PHE A 143 -4.05 11.29 -13.89
C PHE A 143 -3.24 11.21 -15.19
N THR A 144 -3.12 10.01 -15.73
CA THR A 144 -2.43 9.79 -17.00
C THR A 144 -2.96 10.69 -18.12
N LYS A 145 -4.27 10.90 -18.17
CA LYS A 145 -4.93 11.76 -19.15
C LYS A 145 -4.48 13.23 -19.08
N ASP A 146 -4.09 13.71 -17.91
CA ASP A 146 -3.65 15.09 -17.71
C ASP A 146 -2.29 15.34 -18.35
N LEU A 147 -1.54 14.28 -18.63
CA LEU A 147 -0.18 14.33 -19.14
C LEU A 147 -0.06 13.82 -20.60
N ALA A 148 -1.17 13.48 -21.25
CA ALA A 148 -1.19 12.76 -22.53
C ALA A 148 -0.45 13.48 -23.67
N ASP A 149 -0.46 14.82 -23.69
CA ASP A 149 0.13 15.64 -24.75
C ASP A 149 1.46 16.31 -24.33
N ILE A 150 2.02 15.89 -23.21
CA ILE A 150 3.26 16.47 -22.67
C ILE A 150 4.45 15.61 -23.08
N VAL A 151 5.48 16.26 -23.62
CA VAL A 151 6.79 15.63 -23.87
C VAL A 151 7.59 15.69 -22.59
N PHE A 152 8.02 14.52 -22.11
CA PHE A 152 8.84 14.41 -20.90
C PHE A 152 10.33 14.42 -21.25
N GLU A 153 11.09 15.17 -20.49
CA GLU A 153 12.54 15.19 -20.54
C GLU A 153 13.08 14.59 -19.23
N ASP A 154 14.18 13.86 -19.34
CA ASP A 154 14.86 13.36 -18.16
C ASP A 154 15.43 14.52 -17.35
N LEU A 155 15.02 14.62 -16.09
CA LEU A 155 15.53 15.62 -15.19
C LEU A 155 16.90 15.17 -14.66
N VAL A 156 17.96 15.82 -15.13
CA VAL A 156 19.31 15.66 -14.58
C VAL A 156 19.49 16.71 -13.48
N VAL A 157 19.58 16.26 -12.24
CA VAL A 157 19.88 17.13 -11.11
C VAL A 157 21.36 17.04 -10.79
N GLU A 158 22.10 18.05 -11.22
CA GLU A 158 23.51 18.19 -10.80
C GLU A 158 23.55 18.75 -9.37
N ARG A 159 24.16 17.99 -8.47
CA ARG A 159 24.48 18.48 -7.14
C ARG A 159 25.79 19.28 -7.21
N LYS A 160 25.68 20.56 -6.91
CA LYS A 160 26.88 21.40 -6.71
C LYS A 160 27.48 21.18 -5.32
#